data_491e53032e934dddbf140b4029fdea0d
#
_entry.id   491e53032e934dddbf140b4029fdea0d
#
_cell.length_a   1.000
_cell.length_b   1.000
_cell.length_c   1.000
_cell.angle_alpha   90.00
_cell.angle_beta   90.00
_cell.angle_gamma   90.00
#
_symmetry.space_group_name_H-M   'P 1'
#
loop_
_entity.id
_entity.type
_entity.pdbx_description
1 polymer ?
#
loop_
_entity_poly.entity_id
_entity_poly.type
_entity_poly.pdbx_seq_one_letter_code
_entity_poly.pdbx_strand_id
1 'polypeptide(L)'
;SAVVLGFTACNDVEDVLEANGESVETTTLPELNAGSLDLSNYVAIGASLSSGYTDGALFIAAQENSFPNTLSKQFAKIGGGAFTQPLMKDNTGGMIIPIPGVDDLPYRLIFNGTGPQRLNDFYADLGAPAPVVNTIAGENLGGVFNNVGVPGSKSTHIDFNGYAALNPYFGRMATSADVSMLEYAIAQNPTFFTLSEIGGNDVLGYATSGGDGSDPITPAATFELVFNDMVNQLTAVCPNGAVSNVPNIMDLPHFTAVPHNPLDPTNPAFGPLIPTLNGIFSQLNQVYAFLEVPERSIDFSETEASAVVIKDETLADLSAQIAGVLNASPTFPAFVESFGLPAAAAPLVANLFGQSYGQTREANENDLLTLPSSSIIGTVNTDSVAYLMGQGLSQELAGQFSVEGISFPLSDKWVLLPSEQLEITDAVEAYNLIVEAVAVSKGLALIDLNGILSQVSTTGIVFDDFTFDTGLVTGGAFSLDGIHLTARGYALMANKVLEAIDATYGSNFVASGNVAKAGEFPTNYSPMLQ
;
A
#
# COMPACT_ATOMS: atom_id res chain seq x y z
N SER A 1 65.08 40.42 30.14
CA SER A 1 63.82 41.15 30.14
C SER A 1 62.72 40.22 29.64
N ALA A 2 61.93 39.62 30.56
CA ALA A 2 60.78 38.83 30.28
C ALA A 2 59.51 39.72 30.39
N VAL A 3 58.73 39.78 29.38
CA VAL A 3 57.42 40.43 29.41
C VAL A 3 56.39 39.34 29.70
N VAL A 4 55.75 39.45 30.86
CA VAL A 4 54.58 38.64 31.24
C VAL A 4 53.33 39.39 30.74
N LEU A 5 52.61 38.81 29.76
CA LEU A 5 51.26 39.23 29.37
C LEU A 5 50.25 38.43 30.19
N GLY A 6 49.62 39.11 31.14
CA GLY A 6 48.48 38.57 31.89
C GLY A 6 47.25 38.58 31.02
N PHE A 7 46.60 37.41 30.85
CA PHE A 7 45.24 37.30 30.35
C PHE A 7 44.27 37.42 31.52
N THR A 8 43.58 38.55 31.61
CA THR A 8 42.34 38.68 32.38
C THR A 8 41.18 38.58 31.37
N ALA A 9 40.57 37.43 31.27
CA ALA A 9 39.30 37.28 30.57
C ALA A 9 38.56 36.08 31.18
N CYS A 10 37.71 36.35 32.12
CA CYS A 10 36.64 35.48 32.54
C CYS A 10 35.73 36.30 33.48
N ASN A 11 34.77 37.02 32.93
CA ASN A 11 33.59 37.47 33.66
C ASN A 11 32.41 37.93 32.78
N ASP A 12 32.51 37.87 31.42
CA ASP A 12 31.47 38.46 30.56
C ASP A 12 30.45 37.45 30.00
N VAL A 13 30.54 36.16 30.34
CA VAL A 13 29.61 35.15 29.79
C VAL A 13 28.32 35.06 30.61
N GLU A 14 28.38 35.29 31.92
CA GLU A 14 27.18 35.31 32.75
C GLU A 14 26.31 36.55 32.52
N ASP A 15 26.93 37.73 32.36
CA ASP A 15 26.22 38.98 32.09
C ASP A 15 25.56 39.03 30.71
N VAL A 16 26.07 38.29 29.69
CA VAL A 16 25.44 38.18 28.36
C VAL A 16 24.26 37.21 28.37
N LEU A 17 24.27 36.22 29.25
CA LEU A 17 23.12 35.29 29.42
C LEU A 17 21.99 35.95 30.20
N GLU A 18 22.26 36.88 31.10
CA GLU A 18 21.19 37.63 31.80
C GLU A 18 20.60 38.75 30.94
N ALA A 19 21.34 39.33 29.98
CA ALA A 19 20.88 40.41 29.09
C ALA A 19 20.01 39.89 27.91
N ASN A 20 20.07 38.62 27.56
CA ASN A 20 19.21 37.96 26.56
C ASN A 20 18.10 37.10 27.18
N GLY A 21 17.80 37.30 28.43
CA GLY A 21 16.61 36.76 29.06
C GLY A 21 15.33 37.46 28.58
N GLU A 22 15.03 37.36 27.27
CA GLU A 22 13.63 37.33 26.88
C GLU A 22 13.01 36.15 27.64
N SER A 23 12.22 36.47 28.64
CA SER A 23 11.32 35.47 29.24
C SER A 23 10.53 34.89 28.10
N VAL A 24 10.92 33.69 27.66
CA VAL A 24 9.99 32.85 26.90
C VAL A 24 8.76 32.76 27.83
N GLU A 25 7.74 33.54 27.54
CA GLU A 25 6.44 33.34 28.16
C GLU A 25 6.10 31.89 27.83
N THR A 26 6.31 31.01 28.81
CA THR A 26 5.77 29.67 28.77
C THR A 26 4.26 29.86 28.81
N THR A 27 3.65 29.97 27.62
CA THR A 27 2.20 29.93 27.50
C THR A 27 1.77 28.61 28.13
N THR A 28 1.20 28.70 29.34
CA THR A 28 0.63 27.55 30.02
C THR A 28 -0.48 27.03 29.14
N LEU A 29 -0.28 25.82 28.60
CA LEU A 29 -1.33 25.15 27.82
C LEU A 29 -2.59 24.98 28.67
N PRO A 30 -3.80 25.05 28.08
CA PRO A 30 -5.02 24.84 28.82
C PRO A 30 -5.07 23.41 29.41
N GLU A 31 -5.79 23.26 30.50
CA GLU A 31 -6.04 21.95 31.08
C GLU A 31 -6.83 21.07 30.10
N LEU A 32 -6.48 19.78 30.01
CA LEU A 32 -7.13 18.81 29.16
C LEU A 32 -8.59 18.62 29.55
N ASN A 33 -9.49 18.68 28.57
CA ASN A 33 -10.94 18.51 28.75
C ASN A 33 -11.47 17.59 27.63
N ALA A 34 -12.29 16.62 28.02
CA ALA A 34 -12.93 15.68 27.10
C ALA A 34 -14.16 16.25 26.35
N GLY A 35 -14.56 17.49 26.64
CA GLY A 35 -15.79 18.08 26.08
C GLY A 35 -17.02 17.29 26.51
N SER A 36 -17.84 16.86 25.57
CA SER A 36 -19.05 16.07 25.83
C SER A 36 -18.82 14.56 25.84
N LEU A 37 -17.58 14.08 25.73
CA LEU A 37 -17.26 12.67 25.52
C LEU A 37 -17.12 11.90 26.82
N ASP A 38 -17.65 10.67 26.84
CA ASP A 38 -17.27 9.59 27.74
C ASP A 38 -16.33 8.64 27.01
N LEU A 39 -15.06 8.63 27.41
CA LEU A 39 -14.00 7.83 26.81
C LEU A 39 -13.67 6.57 27.62
N SER A 40 -14.52 6.23 28.62
CA SER A 40 -14.27 5.14 29.56
C SER A 40 -14.26 3.75 28.93
N ASN A 41 -14.91 3.58 27.75
CA ASN A 41 -14.89 2.34 27.00
C ASN A 41 -14.76 2.63 25.49
N TYR A 42 -13.55 2.83 25.03
CA TYR A 42 -13.24 3.05 23.61
C TYR A 42 -13.12 1.72 22.87
N VAL A 43 -13.79 1.59 21.72
CA VAL A 43 -13.68 0.44 20.80
C VAL A 43 -13.35 0.96 19.40
N ALA A 44 -12.31 0.38 18.79
CA ALA A 44 -11.91 0.67 17.41
C ALA A 44 -12.37 -0.45 16.48
N ILE A 45 -13.04 -0.09 15.40
CA ILE A 45 -13.49 -1.00 14.34
C ILE A 45 -12.89 -0.52 13.03
N GLY A 46 -12.37 -1.44 12.22
CA GLY A 46 -11.75 -1.10 10.93
C GLY A 46 -11.00 -2.27 10.32
N ALA A 47 -10.11 -1.95 9.41
CA ALA A 47 -9.31 -2.94 8.70
C ALA A 47 -7.84 -2.93 9.16
N SER A 48 -6.92 -2.86 8.19
CA SER A 48 -5.48 -2.98 8.45
C SER A 48 -4.87 -1.77 9.15
N LEU A 49 -5.32 -0.55 8.86
CA LEU A 49 -4.80 0.64 9.57
C LEU A 49 -5.21 0.62 11.05
N SER A 50 -6.45 0.21 11.35
CA SER A 50 -6.91 0.06 12.73
C SER A 50 -6.14 -1.02 13.50
N SER A 51 -5.77 -2.12 12.83
CA SER A 51 -4.99 -3.18 13.46
C SER A 51 -3.53 -2.79 13.73
N GLY A 52 -2.99 -1.77 13.05
CA GLY A 52 -1.58 -1.40 13.06
C GLY A 52 -0.74 -2.24 12.09
N TYR A 53 -1.33 -2.73 10.99
CA TYR A 53 -0.60 -3.45 9.93
C TYR A 53 0.41 -2.52 9.28
N THR A 54 1.64 -2.99 9.09
CA THR A 54 2.76 -2.19 8.54
C THR A 54 3.82 -3.12 7.96
N ASP A 55 4.64 -2.65 7.03
CA ASP A 55 5.70 -3.44 6.43
C ASP A 55 5.22 -4.78 5.84
N GLY A 56 3.98 -4.79 5.32
CA GLY A 56 3.35 -5.96 4.72
C GLY A 56 3.03 -7.09 5.69
N ALA A 57 2.84 -6.79 7.00
CA ALA A 57 2.51 -7.78 8.02
C ALA A 57 1.90 -7.16 9.29
N LEU A 58 1.37 -8.00 10.16
CA LEU A 58 0.96 -7.63 11.52
C LEU A 58 1.91 -8.27 12.54
N PHE A 59 2.41 -7.51 13.51
CA PHE A 59 3.33 -7.97 14.56
C PHE A 59 3.22 -7.09 15.81
N ILE A 60 3.74 -7.56 16.95
CA ILE A 60 3.52 -6.93 18.26
C ILE A 60 3.86 -5.44 18.26
N ALA A 61 5.10 -5.07 17.86
CA ALA A 61 5.55 -3.68 17.91
C ALA A 61 4.75 -2.76 16.98
N ALA A 62 4.23 -3.27 15.87
CA ALA A 62 3.34 -2.55 14.97
C ALA A 62 1.99 -2.28 15.63
N GLN A 63 1.39 -3.31 16.23
CA GLN A 63 0.11 -3.20 16.94
C GLN A 63 0.18 -2.23 18.14
N GLU A 64 1.30 -2.22 18.86
CA GLU A 64 1.56 -1.30 19.97
C GLU A 64 1.66 0.17 19.53
N ASN A 65 1.96 0.41 18.25
CA ASN A 65 2.03 1.72 17.61
C ASN A 65 0.83 2.02 16.70
N SER A 66 -0.21 1.19 16.69
CA SER A 66 -1.43 1.46 15.93
C SER A 66 -2.08 2.78 16.37
N PHE A 67 -2.80 3.45 15.45
CA PHE A 67 -3.46 4.71 15.81
C PHE A 67 -4.50 4.53 16.93
N PRO A 68 -5.31 3.43 17.01
CA PRO A 68 -6.24 3.26 18.11
C PRO A 68 -5.55 3.11 19.47
N ASN A 69 -4.42 2.39 19.52
CA ASN A 69 -3.64 2.27 20.73
C ASN A 69 -3.01 3.61 21.15
N THR A 70 -2.60 4.43 20.18
CA THR A 70 -2.11 5.79 20.44
C THR A 70 -3.21 6.69 20.98
N LEU A 71 -4.42 6.63 20.39
CA LEU A 71 -5.60 7.33 20.91
C LEU A 71 -5.93 6.91 22.34
N SER A 72 -5.95 5.61 22.63
CA SER A 72 -6.26 5.11 23.97
C SER A 72 -5.32 5.65 25.04
N LYS A 73 -4.02 5.81 24.69
CA LYS A 73 -3.02 6.43 25.58
C LYS A 73 -3.35 7.91 25.87
N GLN A 74 -3.89 8.64 24.89
CA GLN A 74 -4.35 10.03 25.11
C GLN A 74 -5.64 10.06 25.92
N PHE A 75 -6.60 9.18 25.63
CA PHE A 75 -7.85 9.07 26.37
C PHE A 75 -7.64 8.70 27.83
N ALA A 76 -6.67 7.85 28.13
CA ALA A 76 -6.31 7.47 29.51
C ALA A 76 -5.95 8.67 30.40
N LYS A 77 -5.49 9.80 29.82
CA LYS A 77 -5.15 11.02 30.56
C LYS A 77 -6.38 11.76 31.08
N ILE A 78 -7.58 11.44 30.54
CA ILE A 78 -8.85 12.12 30.87
C ILE A 78 -9.96 11.11 31.22
N GLY A 79 -9.61 9.98 31.82
CA GLY A 79 -10.57 8.99 32.31
C GLY A 79 -10.89 7.86 31.32
N GLY A 80 -10.11 7.73 30.23
CA GLY A 80 -10.19 6.58 29.33
C GLY A 80 -9.90 5.27 30.06
N GLY A 81 -10.66 4.22 29.71
CA GLY A 81 -10.49 2.87 30.26
C GLY A 81 -9.33 2.08 29.64
N ALA A 82 -9.24 0.82 30.05
CA ALA A 82 -8.26 -0.10 29.45
C ALA A 82 -8.58 -0.34 27.96
N PHE A 83 -7.53 -0.45 27.15
CA PHE A 83 -7.64 -0.77 25.73
C PHE A 83 -6.81 -2.01 25.43
N THR A 84 -7.46 -3.07 24.99
CA THR A 84 -6.84 -4.37 24.72
C THR A 84 -6.78 -4.64 23.22
N GLN A 85 -5.71 -5.32 22.79
CA GLN A 85 -5.47 -5.66 21.39
C GLN A 85 -5.22 -7.17 21.22
N PRO A 86 -5.65 -7.78 20.10
CA PRO A 86 -5.36 -9.19 19.80
C PRO A 86 -3.92 -9.34 19.28
N LEU A 87 -2.95 -9.12 20.16
CA LEU A 87 -1.52 -9.09 19.77
C LEU A 87 -1.08 -10.39 19.08
N MET A 88 -0.22 -10.26 18.11
CA MET A 88 0.57 -11.37 17.56
C MET A 88 1.48 -11.93 18.65
N LYS A 89 2.10 -13.09 18.42
CA LYS A 89 2.96 -13.74 19.44
C LYS A 89 4.45 -13.38 19.32
N ASP A 90 4.82 -12.69 18.24
CA ASP A 90 6.19 -12.31 17.94
C ASP A 90 6.23 -11.08 16.99
N ASN A 91 7.44 -10.68 16.64
CA ASN A 91 7.67 -9.56 15.72
C ASN A 91 8.12 -10.01 14.32
N THR A 92 7.89 -11.26 13.95
CA THR A 92 8.24 -11.77 12.62
C THR A 92 7.30 -11.28 11.52
N GLY A 93 6.05 -11.01 11.88
CA GLY A 93 4.96 -10.69 10.96
C GLY A 93 4.31 -11.91 10.32
N GLY A 94 4.97 -13.06 10.34
CA GLY A 94 4.42 -14.31 9.81
C GLY A 94 3.27 -14.89 10.64
N MET A 95 2.47 -15.74 9.99
CA MET A 95 1.43 -16.53 10.66
C MET A 95 1.36 -17.91 10.02
N ILE A 96 1.47 -18.97 10.83
CA ILE A 96 1.34 -20.35 10.38
C ILE A 96 -0.13 -20.63 10.07
N ILE A 97 -0.40 -21.12 8.86
CA ILE A 97 -1.74 -21.55 8.42
C ILE A 97 -1.80 -23.08 8.47
N PRO A 98 -2.44 -23.69 9.48
CA PRO A 98 -2.42 -25.14 9.66
C PRO A 98 -3.41 -25.85 8.72
N ILE A 99 -3.44 -25.48 7.45
CA ILE A 99 -4.30 -26.05 6.39
C ILE A 99 -3.39 -26.61 5.30
N PRO A 100 -3.44 -27.93 5.01
CA PRO A 100 -2.60 -28.53 3.98
C PRO A 100 -2.79 -27.87 2.60
N GLY A 101 -1.69 -27.44 1.98
CA GLY A 101 -1.69 -26.81 0.67
C GLY A 101 -2.02 -25.31 0.67
N VAL A 102 -2.13 -24.70 1.85
CA VAL A 102 -2.22 -23.24 2.02
C VAL A 102 -0.90 -22.76 2.59
N ASP A 103 -0.32 -21.75 1.95
CA ASP A 103 0.93 -21.14 2.39
C ASP A 103 0.74 -20.32 3.68
N ASP A 104 1.78 -20.26 4.50
CA ASP A 104 1.84 -19.38 5.66
C ASP A 104 1.83 -17.92 5.24
N LEU A 105 1.31 -17.03 6.10
CA LEU A 105 1.44 -15.60 5.85
C LEU A 105 2.90 -15.17 5.96
N PRO A 106 3.34 -14.27 5.07
CA PRO A 106 4.76 -13.95 4.93
C PRO A 106 5.30 -13.16 6.13
N TYR A 107 6.60 -13.25 6.32
CA TYR A 107 7.34 -12.37 7.23
C TYR A 107 7.18 -10.90 6.83
N ARG A 108 7.28 -9.98 7.81
CA ARG A 108 7.31 -8.54 7.55
C ARG A 108 8.48 -8.14 6.65
N LEU A 109 8.36 -7.01 6.01
CA LEU A 109 9.44 -6.34 5.31
C LEU A 109 10.38 -5.65 6.33
N ILE A 110 11.64 -5.52 5.93
CA ILE A 110 12.66 -4.69 6.60
C ILE A 110 13.39 -3.89 5.54
N PHE A 111 13.99 -2.78 5.95
CA PHE A 111 14.92 -2.06 5.08
C PHE A 111 16.33 -2.64 5.23
N ASN A 112 16.88 -3.21 4.15
CA ASN A 112 18.18 -3.89 4.16
C ASN A 112 19.37 -2.96 3.90
N GLY A 113 19.11 -1.64 3.74
CA GLY A 113 20.10 -0.63 3.38
C GLY A 113 20.02 -0.18 1.92
N THR A 114 19.30 -0.92 1.07
CA THR A 114 19.07 -0.59 -0.35
C THR A 114 17.59 -0.54 -0.73
N GLY A 115 16.76 -1.37 -0.08
CA GLY A 115 15.33 -1.42 -0.35
C GLY A 115 14.58 -2.34 0.62
N PRO A 116 13.26 -2.50 0.42
CA PRO A 116 12.44 -3.46 1.14
C PRO A 116 12.85 -4.90 0.85
N GLN A 117 12.95 -5.71 1.89
CA GLN A 117 13.26 -7.15 1.80
C GLN A 117 12.47 -7.90 2.88
N ARG A 118 12.03 -9.14 2.60
CA ARG A 118 11.40 -9.99 3.63
C ARG A 118 12.43 -10.36 4.70
N LEU A 119 12.00 -10.39 5.94
CA LEU A 119 12.87 -10.67 7.10
C LEU A 119 13.55 -12.05 7.00
N ASN A 120 12.82 -13.08 6.53
CA ASN A 120 13.39 -14.42 6.32
C ASN A 120 14.51 -14.41 5.26
N ASP A 121 14.33 -13.65 4.17
CA ASP A 121 15.32 -13.57 3.08
C ASP A 121 16.57 -12.80 3.54
N PHE A 122 16.39 -11.74 4.34
CA PHE A 122 17.51 -11.04 4.96
C PHE A 122 18.38 -11.97 5.83
N TYR A 123 17.75 -12.83 6.64
CA TYR A 123 18.51 -13.81 7.43
C TYR A 123 19.15 -14.89 6.56
N ALA A 124 18.50 -15.32 5.47
CA ALA A 124 19.08 -16.25 4.51
C ALA A 124 20.33 -15.68 3.84
N ASP A 125 20.33 -14.39 3.46
CA ASP A 125 21.49 -13.70 2.90
C ASP A 125 22.67 -13.60 3.88
N LEU A 126 22.36 -13.54 5.18
CA LEU A 126 23.38 -13.61 6.25
C LEU A 126 23.87 -15.03 6.53
N GLY A 127 23.30 -16.08 5.90
CA GLY A 127 23.58 -17.47 6.21
C GLY A 127 23.08 -17.90 7.60
N ALA A 128 22.10 -17.19 8.15
CA ALA A 128 21.52 -17.43 9.48
C ALA A 128 20.07 -17.94 9.37
N PRO A 129 19.59 -18.72 10.37
CA PRO A 129 18.18 -19.11 10.39
C PRO A 129 17.29 -17.90 10.65
N ALA A 130 16.15 -17.83 9.93
CA ALA A 130 15.13 -16.83 10.20
C ALA A 130 14.54 -16.99 11.62
N PRO A 131 14.06 -15.89 12.25
CA PRO A 131 13.31 -15.96 13.50
C PRO A 131 12.09 -16.87 13.37
N VAL A 132 11.73 -17.56 14.47
CA VAL A 132 10.62 -18.52 14.47
C VAL A 132 9.29 -17.78 14.53
N VAL A 133 8.38 -18.12 13.63
CA VAL A 133 6.98 -17.69 13.67
C VAL A 133 6.25 -18.51 14.76
N ASN A 134 5.62 -17.82 15.71
CA ASN A 134 4.88 -18.44 16.81
C ASN A 134 3.37 -18.23 16.71
N THR A 135 2.92 -17.32 15.85
CA THR A 135 1.49 -17.06 15.67
C THR A 135 0.89 -18.10 14.73
N ILE A 136 -0.22 -18.71 15.17
CA ILE A 136 -0.93 -19.77 14.42
C ILE A 136 -2.36 -19.31 14.15
N ALA A 137 -2.79 -19.43 12.88
CA ALA A 137 -4.18 -19.16 12.50
C ALA A 137 -5.13 -20.14 13.18
N GLY A 138 -6.31 -19.66 13.57
CA GLY A 138 -7.32 -20.46 14.27
C GLY A 138 -7.04 -20.68 15.76
N GLU A 139 -5.89 -20.24 16.27
CA GLU A 139 -5.65 -20.22 17.72
C GLU A 139 -6.36 -19.02 18.36
N ASN A 140 -7.51 -19.25 18.96
CA ASN A 140 -8.28 -18.22 19.62
C ASN A 140 -7.61 -17.75 20.91
N LEU A 141 -7.43 -16.43 21.05
CA LEU A 141 -6.72 -15.83 22.18
C LEU A 141 -7.55 -15.82 23.48
N GLY A 142 -8.86 -15.96 23.36
CA GLY A 142 -9.79 -15.78 24.47
C GLY A 142 -9.84 -14.32 24.98
N GLY A 143 -10.89 -13.95 25.65
CA GLY A 143 -11.06 -12.58 26.18
C GLY A 143 -11.79 -11.64 25.21
N VAL A 144 -11.74 -10.36 25.52
CA VAL A 144 -12.38 -9.28 24.77
C VAL A 144 -11.33 -8.25 24.39
N PHE A 145 -11.35 -7.85 23.13
CA PHE A 145 -10.37 -6.91 22.57
C PHE A 145 -11.08 -5.64 22.08
N ASN A 146 -10.61 -4.49 22.53
CA ASN A 146 -11.13 -3.19 22.14
C ASN A 146 -10.74 -2.81 20.71
N ASN A 147 -9.57 -3.29 20.25
CA ASN A 147 -9.17 -3.12 18.86
C ASN A 147 -9.75 -4.27 18.01
N VAL A 148 -10.77 -3.94 17.22
CA VAL A 148 -11.45 -4.82 16.25
C VAL A 148 -11.02 -4.44 14.82
N GLY A 149 -9.76 -4.02 14.66
CA GLY A 149 -9.14 -3.84 13.35
C GLY A 149 -8.72 -5.19 12.77
N VAL A 150 -9.20 -5.52 11.57
CA VAL A 150 -8.96 -6.81 10.91
C VAL A 150 -8.40 -6.58 9.52
N PRO A 151 -7.11 -6.90 9.27
CA PRO A 151 -6.49 -6.72 7.96
C PRO A 151 -7.28 -7.40 6.83
N GLY A 152 -7.46 -6.67 5.71
CA GLY A 152 -8.14 -7.16 4.52
C GLY A 152 -9.67 -7.14 4.59
N SER A 153 -10.31 -6.63 5.67
CA SER A 153 -11.77 -6.55 5.71
C SER A 153 -12.31 -5.45 4.80
N LYS A 154 -13.26 -5.82 3.94
CA LYS A 154 -14.10 -4.91 3.15
C LYS A 154 -15.33 -4.47 3.97
N SER A 155 -16.03 -3.45 3.50
CA SER A 155 -17.28 -2.98 4.12
C SER A 155 -18.29 -4.11 4.36
N THR A 156 -18.45 -4.99 3.40
CA THR A 156 -19.36 -6.16 3.46
C THR A 156 -18.94 -7.24 4.45
N HIS A 157 -17.71 -7.22 4.96
CA HIS A 157 -17.20 -8.20 5.91
C HIS A 157 -17.49 -7.82 7.37
N ILE A 158 -17.71 -6.52 7.66
CA ILE A 158 -17.79 -6.02 9.05
C ILE A 158 -19.00 -6.60 9.79
N ASP A 159 -20.14 -6.73 9.12
CA ASP A 159 -21.35 -7.34 9.69
C ASP A 159 -21.66 -8.72 9.08
N PHE A 160 -20.63 -9.43 8.61
CA PHE A 160 -20.79 -10.77 8.06
C PHE A 160 -20.53 -11.84 9.11
N ASN A 161 -21.61 -12.55 9.51
CA ASN A 161 -21.54 -13.72 10.37
C ASN A 161 -20.80 -14.87 9.64
N GLY A 162 -19.77 -15.42 10.30
CA GLY A 162 -18.90 -16.44 9.69
C GLY A 162 -17.56 -15.90 9.16
N TYR A 163 -17.33 -14.58 9.20
CA TYR A 163 -16.07 -14.00 8.75
C TYR A 163 -14.84 -14.52 9.55
N ALA A 164 -15.04 -14.94 10.80
CA ALA A 164 -13.99 -15.56 11.62
C ALA A 164 -13.39 -16.84 11.00
N ALA A 165 -14.14 -17.57 10.16
CA ALA A 165 -13.64 -18.73 9.45
C ALA A 165 -12.87 -18.38 8.17
N LEU A 166 -13.07 -17.18 7.63
CA LEU A 166 -12.48 -16.71 6.37
C LEU A 166 -11.25 -15.83 6.58
N ASN A 167 -11.18 -15.14 7.72
CA ASN A 167 -10.07 -14.24 8.03
C ASN A 167 -9.31 -14.73 9.28
N PRO A 168 -8.02 -15.11 9.13
CA PRO A 168 -7.25 -15.70 10.23
C PRO A 168 -7.00 -14.71 11.37
N TYR A 169 -6.99 -13.39 11.11
CA TYR A 169 -6.84 -12.38 12.16
C TYR A 169 -8.10 -12.26 13.01
N PHE A 170 -9.28 -12.22 12.38
CA PHE A 170 -10.55 -12.18 13.14
C PHE A 170 -10.82 -13.50 13.86
N GLY A 171 -10.49 -14.64 13.27
CA GLY A 171 -10.62 -15.95 13.89
C GLY A 171 -9.87 -16.10 15.23
N ARG A 172 -8.81 -15.31 15.45
CA ARG A 172 -8.04 -15.31 16.71
C ARG A 172 -8.75 -14.62 17.86
N MET A 173 -9.68 -13.68 17.60
CA MET A 173 -10.36 -12.89 18.62
C MET A 173 -11.86 -13.17 18.73
N ALA A 174 -12.48 -13.70 17.70
CA ALA A 174 -13.91 -13.95 17.63
C ALA A 174 -14.37 -14.88 18.77
N THR A 175 -15.50 -14.53 19.42
CA THR A 175 -16.07 -15.32 20.52
C THR A 175 -16.81 -16.57 20.05
N SER A 176 -17.21 -16.60 18.77
CA SER A 176 -17.79 -17.76 18.10
C SER A 176 -17.56 -17.66 16.58
N ALA A 177 -17.77 -18.75 15.85
CA ALA A 177 -17.69 -18.76 14.41
C ALA A 177 -18.75 -17.88 13.72
N ASP A 178 -19.87 -17.66 14.38
CA ASP A 178 -21.04 -16.95 13.82
C ASP A 178 -21.14 -15.49 14.27
N VAL A 179 -20.19 -14.98 15.05
CA VAL A 179 -20.17 -13.57 15.44
C VAL A 179 -19.57 -12.71 14.32
N SER A 180 -20.22 -11.59 13.99
CA SER A 180 -19.61 -10.58 13.11
C SER A 180 -18.65 -9.67 13.88
N MET A 181 -17.79 -8.91 13.16
CA MET A 181 -16.93 -7.89 13.78
C MET A 181 -17.78 -6.80 14.44
N LEU A 182 -18.89 -6.41 13.82
CA LEU A 182 -19.81 -5.40 14.34
C LEU A 182 -20.49 -5.88 15.62
N GLU A 183 -21.07 -7.07 15.64
CA GLU A 183 -21.67 -7.67 16.82
C GLU A 183 -20.67 -7.81 17.98
N TYR A 184 -19.43 -8.23 17.66
CA TYR A 184 -18.34 -8.34 18.63
C TYR A 184 -18.00 -6.98 19.27
N ALA A 185 -17.99 -5.91 18.48
CA ALA A 185 -17.73 -4.56 18.97
C ALA A 185 -18.91 -4.01 19.80
N ILE A 186 -20.14 -4.16 19.32
CA ILE A 186 -21.36 -3.70 19.99
C ILE A 186 -21.56 -4.39 21.34
N ALA A 187 -21.26 -5.68 21.43
CA ALA A 187 -21.38 -6.46 22.66
C ALA A 187 -20.50 -5.93 23.83
N GLN A 188 -19.49 -5.11 23.51
CA GLN A 188 -18.63 -4.47 24.50
C GLN A 188 -19.28 -3.23 25.15
N ASN A 189 -20.44 -2.77 24.66
CA ASN A 189 -21.11 -1.54 25.10
C ASN A 189 -20.18 -0.33 25.09
N PRO A 190 -19.62 0.06 23.91
CA PRO A 190 -18.70 1.19 23.80
C PRO A 190 -19.37 2.49 24.28
N THR A 191 -18.55 3.39 24.86
CA THR A 191 -18.94 4.77 25.14
C THR A 191 -18.43 5.74 24.07
N PHE A 192 -17.42 5.31 23.34
CA PHE A 192 -16.88 5.98 22.16
C PHE A 192 -16.35 4.93 21.16
N PHE A 193 -16.56 5.14 19.87
CA PHE A 193 -16.02 4.27 18.83
C PHE A 193 -15.28 5.03 17.72
N THR A 194 -14.33 4.36 17.08
CA THR A 194 -13.87 4.72 15.74
C THR A 194 -14.31 3.64 14.77
N LEU A 195 -14.87 4.04 13.62
CA LEU A 195 -15.15 3.19 12.47
C LEU A 195 -14.36 3.77 11.30
N SER A 196 -13.15 3.26 11.08
CA SER A 196 -12.22 3.87 10.16
C SER A 196 -11.85 2.97 8.97
N GLU A 197 -11.44 3.60 7.86
CA GLU A 197 -10.97 2.97 6.63
C GLU A 197 -11.98 2.02 5.95
N ILE A 198 -13.24 2.10 6.33
CA ILE A 198 -14.32 1.34 5.67
C ILE A 198 -14.51 1.88 4.27
N GLY A 199 -14.42 1.01 3.28
CA GLY A 199 -14.38 1.37 1.85
C GLY A 199 -12.98 1.31 1.23
N GLY A 200 -11.91 1.39 2.02
CA GLY A 200 -10.54 1.32 1.52
C GLY A 200 -10.25 -0.01 0.80
N ASN A 201 -10.48 -1.14 1.47
CA ASN A 201 -10.29 -2.46 0.86
C ASN A 201 -11.33 -2.81 -0.22
N ASP A 202 -12.45 -2.08 -0.27
CA ASP A 202 -13.48 -2.23 -1.29
C ASP A 202 -13.02 -1.81 -2.69
N VAL A 203 -11.95 -0.99 -2.77
CA VAL A 203 -11.28 -0.55 -3.99
C VAL A 203 -9.82 -1.02 -4.09
N LEU A 204 -9.13 -1.21 -2.95
CA LEU A 204 -7.70 -1.52 -2.92
C LEU A 204 -7.36 -2.87 -3.56
N GLY A 205 -8.20 -3.89 -3.36
CA GLY A 205 -8.00 -5.20 -3.97
C GLY A 205 -8.00 -5.13 -5.49
N TYR A 206 -8.97 -4.41 -6.08
CA TYR A 206 -9.04 -4.14 -7.50
C TYR A 206 -7.79 -3.40 -8.01
N ALA A 207 -7.37 -2.33 -7.32
CA ALA A 207 -6.21 -1.55 -7.71
C ALA A 207 -4.90 -2.35 -7.64
N THR A 208 -4.69 -3.13 -6.58
CA THR A 208 -3.45 -3.91 -6.38
C THR A 208 -3.37 -5.16 -7.27
N SER A 209 -4.49 -5.59 -7.85
CA SER A 209 -4.54 -6.61 -8.90
C SER A 209 -4.44 -6.04 -10.33
N GLY A 210 -4.18 -4.72 -10.48
CA GLY A 210 -4.09 -4.07 -11.78
C GLY A 210 -5.42 -4.00 -12.53
N GLY A 211 -6.55 -4.05 -11.82
CA GLY A 211 -7.87 -4.02 -12.48
C GLY A 211 -8.30 -5.33 -13.13
N ASP A 212 -7.55 -6.43 -12.96
CA ASP A 212 -7.75 -7.72 -13.66
C ASP A 212 -9.10 -8.42 -13.37
N GLY A 213 -9.94 -7.82 -12.53
CA GLY A 213 -11.27 -8.32 -12.18
C GLY A 213 -11.27 -9.46 -11.16
N SER A 214 -10.12 -9.90 -10.67
CA SER A 214 -10.03 -10.97 -9.65
C SER A 214 -10.56 -10.52 -8.28
N ASP A 215 -10.46 -9.23 -7.97
CA ASP A 215 -11.00 -8.62 -6.76
C ASP A 215 -11.84 -7.37 -7.09
N PRO A 216 -13.13 -7.52 -7.40
CA PRO A 216 -13.96 -6.42 -7.92
C PRO A 216 -14.22 -5.34 -6.86
N ILE A 217 -14.39 -4.10 -7.34
CA ILE A 217 -14.85 -2.95 -6.56
C ILE A 217 -16.25 -3.24 -5.99
N THR A 218 -16.47 -2.95 -4.71
CA THR A 218 -17.81 -3.06 -4.12
C THR A 218 -18.72 -1.97 -4.71
N PRO A 219 -19.88 -2.32 -5.30
CA PRO A 219 -20.80 -1.32 -5.86
C PRO A 219 -21.23 -0.28 -4.81
N ALA A 220 -21.26 1.01 -5.18
CA ALA A 220 -21.61 2.11 -4.28
C ALA A 220 -22.96 1.92 -3.55
N ALA A 221 -23.96 1.35 -4.25
CA ALA A 221 -25.24 1.05 -3.62
C ALA A 221 -25.15 -0.05 -2.54
N THR A 222 -24.26 -1.03 -2.71
CA THR A 222 -23.98 -2.03 -1.69
C THR A 222 -23.26 -1.40 -0.50
N PHE A 223 -22.24 -0.58 -0.78
CA PHE A 223 -21.52 0.17 0.24
C PHE A 223 -22.47 1.04 1.06
N GLU A 224 -23.35 1.81 0.41
CA GLU A 224 -24.35 2.65 1.07
C GLU A 224 -25.22 1.86 2.05
N LEU A 225 -25.73 0.72 1.61
CA LEU A 225 -26.58 -0.13 2.47
C LEU A 225 -25.83 -0.63 3.70
N VAL A 226 -24.65 -1.22 3.51
CA VAL A 226 -23.89 -1.82 4.63
C VAL A 226 -23.32 -0.76 5.55
N PHE A 227 -22.83 0.37 5.02
CA PHE A 227 -22.28 1.45 5.85
C PHE A 227 -23.36 2.12 6.71
N ASN A 228 -24.52 2.43 6.12
CA ASN A 228 -25.66 2.97 6.86
C ASN A 228 -26.12 2.01 7.97
N ASP A 229 -26.19 0.71 7.68
CA ASP A 229 -26.61 -0.28 8.66
C ASP A 229 -25.62 -0.38 9.83
N MET A 230 -24.32 -0.50 9.53
CA MET A 230 -23.26 -0.49 10.56
C MET A 230 -23.35 0.72 11.48
N VAL A 231 -23.45 1.93 10.91
CA VAL A 231 -23.50 3.16 11.70
C VAL A 231 -24.80 3.26 12.48
N ASN A 232 -25.93 2.81 11.94
CA ASN A 232 -27.21 2.76 12.66
C ASN A 232 -27.14 1.83 13.86
N GLN A 233 -26.57 0.63 13.71
CA GLN A 233 -26.40 -0.32 14.80
C GLN A 233 -25.46 0.23 15.89
N LEU A 234 -24.30 0.80 15.50
CA LEU A 234 -23.34 1.40 16.43
C LEU A 234 -23.96 2.57 17.20
N THR A 235 -24.60 3.52 16.50
CA THR A 235 -25.17 4.71 17.11
C THR A 235 -26.40 4.43 17.96
N ALA A 236 -27.05 3.28 17.82
CA ALA A 236 -28.11 2.83 18.69
C ALA A 236 -27.62 2.48 20.13
N VAL A 237 -26.36 2.07 20.28
CA VAL A 237 -25.72 1.73 21.56
C VAL A 237 -24.76 2.83 22.03
N CYS A 238 -24.04 3.45 21.09
CA CYS A 238 -23.02 4.47 21.34
C CYS A 238 -23.22 5.67 20.43
N PRO A 239 -23.80 6.78 20.89
CA PRO A 239 -24.10 7.93 20.02
C PRO A 239 -22.87 8.74 19.61
N ASN A 240 -21.72 8.54 20.27
CA ASN A 240 -20.49 9.30 20.03
C ASN A 240 -19.43 8.43 19.37
N GLY A 241 -18.88 8.90 18.26
CA GLY A 241 -17.84 8.18 17.55
C GLY A 241 -17.20 9.03 16.45
N ALA A 242 -16.21 8.45 15.79
CA ALA A 242 -15.57 9.03 14.62
C ALA A 242 -15.60 8.04 13.46
N VAL A 243 -15.86 8.54 12.27
CA VAL A 243 -15.80 7.78 11.02
C VAL A 243 -14.78 8.42 10.09
N SER A 244 -14.14 7.66 9.22
CA SER A 244 -13.23 8.21 8.20
C SER A 244 -13.79 8.06 6.81
N ASN A 245 -13.50 9.02 5.94
CA ASN A 245 -13.65 8.84 4.50
C ASN A 245 -12.51 7.97 3.93
N VAL A 246 -12.61 7.62 2.64
CA VAL A 246 -11.65 6.78 1.91
C VAL A 246 -10.65 7.68 1.20
N PRO A 247 -9.32 7.47 1.38
CA PRO A 247 -8.30 8.23 0.67
C PRO A 247 -8.26 7.88 -0.82
N ASN A 248 -7.70 8.78 -1.65
CA ASN A 248 -7.35 8.44 -3.02
C ASN A 248 -6.17 7.47 -3.03
N ILE A 249 -6.45 6.17 -3.17
CA ILE A 249 -5.44 5.12 -3.05
C ILE A 249 -4.37 5.18 -4.15
N MET A 250 -4.61 5.85 -5.28
CA MET A 250 -3.63 6.01 -6.36
C MET A 250 -2.48 6.94 -5.99
N ASP A 251 -2.63 7.77 -4.94
CA ASP A 251 -1.55 8.60 -4.39
C ASP A 251 -0.59 7.80 -3.47
N LEU A 252 -0.88 6.53 -3.20
CA LEU A 252 -0.03 5.68 -2.38
C LEU A 252 1.30 5.34 -3.08
N PRO A 253 2.42 5.21 -2.34
CA PRO A 253 3.70 4.77 -2.90
C PRO A 253 3.61 3.46 -3.69
N HIS A 254 2.65 2.60 -3.38
CA HIS A 254 2.42 1.36 -4.12
C HIS A 254 2.19 1.59 -5.62
N PHE A 255 1.62 2.73 -6.02
CA PHE A 255 1.32 3.07 -7.41
C PHE A 255 2.22 4.19 -7.96
N THR A 256 2.96 4.90 -7.11
CA THR A 256 3.76 6.05 -7.52
C THR A 256 5.26 5.82 -7.46
N ALA A 257 5.72 4.73 -6.82
CA ALA A 257 7.14 4.47 -6.64
C ALA A 257 7.83 3.87 -7.87
N VAL A 258 7.10 3.21 -8.77
CA VAL A 258 7.66 2.61 -9.99
C VAL A 258 7.26 3.48 -11.18
N PRO A 259 8.20 4.16 -11.86
CA PRO A 259 7.87 4.97 -13.03
C PRO A 259 7.49 4.07 -14.22
N HIS A 260 6.70 4.60 -15.16
CA HIS A 260 6.32 3.90 -16.38
C HIS A 260 7.52 3.54 -17.27
N ASN A 261 8.65 4.26 -17.12
CA ASN A 261 9.87 4.13 -17.91
C ASN A 261 11.11 3.74 -17.07
N PRO A 262 11.13 2.56 -16.42
CA PRO A 262 12.20 2.17 -15.52
C PRO A 262 13.42 1.55 -16.24
N LEU A 263 13.37 1.37 -17.57
CA LEU A 263 14.40 0.66 -18.34
C LEU A 263 15.56 1.60 -18.67
N ASP A 264 16.58 1.62 -17.80
CA ASP A 264 17.77 2.46 -17.93
C ASP A 264 18.76 1.85 -18.93
N PRO A 265 19.13 2.55 -20.04
CA PRO A 265 20.09 2.07 -21.02
C PRO A 265 21.51 1.89 -20.46
N THR A 266 21.81 2.49 -19.31
CA THR A 266 23.11 2.28 -18.63
C THR A 266 23.15 0.98 -17.83
N ASN A 267 22.00 0.31 -17.63
CA ASN A 267 21.95 -0.99 -16.98
C ASN A 267 22.68 -2.05 -17.83
N PRO A 268 23.73 -2.71 -17.31
CA PRO A 268 24.53 -3.68 -18.07
C PRO A 268 23.75 -4.93 -18.50
N ALA A 269 22.60 -5.21 -17.88
CA ALA A 269 21.75 -6.33 -18.27
C ALA A 269 20.75 -5.95 -19.40
N PHE A 270 20.48 -4.68 -19.61
CA PHE A 270 19.50 -4.20 -20.59
C PHE A 270 20.16 -3.43 -21.75
N GLY A 271 20.98 -2.41 -21.47
CA GLY A 271 21.52 -1.50 -22.47
C GLY A 271 22.18 -2.19 -23.68
N PRO A 272 23.06 -3.19 -23.49
CA PRO A 272 23.68 -3.91 -24.62
C PRO A 272 22.67 -4.67 -25.50
N LEU A 273 21.47 -4.94 -25.03
CA LEU A 273 20.43 -5.66 -25.77
C LEU A 273 19.56 -4.75 -26.64
N ILE A 274 19.56 -3.43 -26.41
CA ILE A 274 18.66 -2.47 -27.08
C ILE A 274 18.74 -2.58 -28.63
N PRO A 275 19.91 -2.60 -29.29
CA PRO A 275 19.93 -2.73 -30.75
C PRO A 275 19.28 -4.01 -31.26
N THR A 276 19.43 -5.12 -30.53
CA THR A 276 18.82 -6.40 -30.90
C THR A 276 17.30 -6.36 -30.68
N LEU A 277 16.84 -5.81 -29.56
CA LEU A 277 15.41 -5.65 -29.24
C LEU A 277 14.72 -4.76 -30.29
N ASN A 278 15.29 -3.60 -30.61
CA ASN A 278 14.75 -2.71 -31.63
C ASN A 278 14.74 -3.37 -33.01
N GLY A 279 15.75 -4.22 -33.31
CA GLY A 279 15.75 -5.07 -34.53
C GLY A 279 14.57 -6.04 -34.56
N ILE A 280 14.21 -6.64 -33.44
CA ILE A 280 13.03 -7.52 -33.29
C ILE A 280 11.74 -6.73 -33.48
N PHE A 281 11.58 -5.65 -32.74
CA PHE A 281 10.36 -4.84 -32.75
C PHE A 281 10.17 -4.06 -34.04
N SER A 282 11.23 -3.82 -34.82
CA SER A 282 11.12 -3.15 -36.13
C SER A 282 10.17 -3.85 -37.09
N GLN A 283 10.06 -5.19 -37.02
CA GLN A 283 9.10 -5.96 -37.83
C GLN A 283 7.66 -5.72 -37.36
N LEU A 284 7.47 -5.70 -36.07
CA LEU A 284 6.17 -5.43 -35.45
C LEU A 284 5.73 -3.97 -35.69
N ASN A 285 6.65 -3.01 -35.55
CA ASN A 285 6.38 -1.59 -35.78
C ASN A 285 5.95 -1.31 -37.23
N GLN A 286 6.54 -2.04 -38.22
CA GLN A 286 6.08 -1.96 -39.61
C GLN A 286 4.65 -2.50 -39.78
N VAL A 287 4.28 -3.54 -39.03
CA VAL A 287 2.90 -4.07 -39.01
C VAL A 287 1.96 -3.06 -38.38
N TYR A 288 2.31 -2.45 -37.24
CA TYR A 288 1.50 -1.41 -36.61
C TYR A 288 1.31 -0.20 -37.54
N ALA A 289 2.36 0.24 -38.23
CA ALA A 289 2.24 1.30 -39.20
C ALA A 289 1.32 0.93 -40.37
N PHE A 290 1.39 -0.33 -40.87
CA PHE A 290 0.52 -0.83 -41.92
C PHE A 290 -0.96 -0.93 -41.48
N LEU A 291 -1.18 -1.26 -40.21
CA LEU A 291 -2.51 -1.34 -39.60
C LEU A 291 -3.04 0.02 -39.12
N GLU A 292 -2.30 1.09 -39.39
CA GLU A 292 -2.66 2.49 -39.01
C GLU A 292 -2.77 2.72 -37.49
N VAL A 293 -1.93 2.02 -36.69
CA VAL A 293 -1.82 2.13 -35.23
C VAL A 293 -0.36 2.35 -34.77
N PRO A 294 0.36 3.35 -35.34
CA PRO A 294 1.79 3.55 -35.04
C PRO A 294 2.05 3.91 -33.56
N GLU A 295 1.04 4.37 -32.82
CA GLU A 295 1.11 4.66 -31.39
C GLU A 295 1.38 3.41 -30.52
N ARG A 296 1.24 2.20 -31.08
CA ARG A 296 1.59 0.95 -30.42
C ARG A 296 3.03 0.50 -30.67
N SER A 297 3.81 1.27 -31.41
CA SER A 297 5.22 0.96 -31.69
C SER A 297 6.01 0.80 -30.40
N ILE A 298 6.98 -0.11 -30.42
CA ILE A 298 7.89 -0.39 -29.31
C ILE A 298 9.30 -0.05 -29.77
N ASP A 299 9.97 0.88 -29.08
CA ASP A 299 11.30 1.36 -29.45
C ASP A 299 12.09 1.82 -28.22
N PHE A 300 13.16 1.11 -27.89
CA PHE A 300 13.98 1.41 -26.72
C PHE A 300 15.10 2.39 -27.04
N SER A 301 15.24 3.44 -26.22
CA SER A 301 16.27 4.45 -26.36
C SER A 301 17.64 3.94 -25.88
N GLU A 302 18.69 4.25 -26.64
CA GLU A 302 20.07 3.99 -26.23
C GLU A 302 20.63 5.06 -25.26
N THR A 303 19.91 6.17 -25.06
CA THR A 303 20.41 7.34 -24.33
C THR A 303 19.52 7.78 -23.16
N GLU A 304 18.24 7.41 -23.18
CA GLU A 304 17.25 7.80 -22.19
C GLU A 304 16.54 6.55 -21.63
N ALA A 305 15.96 6.65 -20.45
CA ALA A 305 15.16 5.58 -19.87
C ALA A 305 13.93 5.30 -20.74
N SER A 306 13.68 4.03 -21.02
CA SER A 306 12.58 3.58 -21.87
C SER A 306 11.42 3.06 -21.03
N ALA A 307 10.21 3.17 -21.60
CA ALA A 307 9.01 2.60 -21.02
C ALA A 307 9.02 1.07 -21.07
N VAL A 308 8.31 0.44 -20.16
CA VAL A 308 8.02 -0.99 -20.24
C VAL A 308 6.94 -1.28 -21.28
N VAL A 309 7.00 -2.46 -21.88
CA VAL A 309 5.92 -2.98 -22.72
C VAL A 309 4.85 -3.58 -21.82
N ILE A 310 3.61 -3.14 -22.00
CA ILE A 310 2.46 -3.56 -21.20
C ILE A 310 1.40 -4.22 -22.07
N LYS A 311 0.61 -5.09 -21.47
CA LYS A 311 -0.67 -5.52 -22.03
C LYS A 311 -1.71 -4.46 -21.68
N ASP A 312 -2.51 -4.07 -22.67
CA ASP A 312 -3.61 -3.11 -22.53
C ASP A 312 -4.85 -3.71 -23.20
N GLU A 313 -5.73 -4.29 -22.40
CA GLU A 313 -6.95 -4.98 -22.87
C GLU A 313 -8.02 -4.01 -23.37
N THR A 314 -7.87 -2.70 -23.14
CA THR A 314 -8.77 -1.68 -23.70
C THR A 314 -8.53 -1.48 -25.20
N LEU A 315 -7.36 -1.91 -25.68
CA LEU A 315 -7.01 -1.84 -27.09
C LEU A 315 -7.74 -2.91 -27.91
N ALA A 316 -8.07 -2.58 -29.16
CA ALA A 316 -8.57 -3.58 -30.09
C ALA A 316 -7.54 -4.70 -30.28
N ASP A 317 -7.99 -5.96 -30.19
CA ASP A 317 -7.11 -7.12 -30.42
C ASP A 317 -6.74 -7.25 -31.90
N LEU A 318 -5.47 -7.07 -32.22
CA LEU A 318 -4.87 -7.17 -33.54
C LEU A 318 -4.15 -8.50 -33.78
N SER A 319 -4.30 -9.50 -32.91
CA SER A 319 -3.56 -10.77 -32.99
C SER A 319 -3.63 -11.42 -34.36
N ALA A 320 -4.83 -11.54 -34.93
CA ALA A 320 -5.03 -12.13 -36.25
C ALA A 320 -4.47 -11.26 -37.39
N GLN A 321 -4.61 -9.94 -37.27
CA GLN A 321 -4.12 -8.98 -38.26
C GLN A 321 -2.58 -8.97 -38.31
N ILE A 322 -1.92 -8.95 -37.14
CA ILE A 322 -0.46 -9.02 -37.02
C ILE A 322 0.04 -10.32 -37.69
N ALA A 323 -0.52 -11.45 -37.31
CA ALA A 323 -0.16 -12.74 -37.89
C ALA A 323 -0.39 -12.76 -39.41
N GLY A 324 -1.50 -12.19 -39.89
CA GLY A 324 -1.83 -12.11 -41.31
C GLY A 324 -0.82 -11.27 -42.12
N VAL A 325 -0.49 -10.07 -41.61
CA VAL A 325 0.48 -9.16 -42.28
C VAL A 325 1.89 -9.77 -42.30
N LEU A 326 2.35 -10.35 -41.19
CA LEU A 326 3.66 -11.00 -41.12
C LEU A 326 3.73 -12.20 -42.08
N ASN A 327 2.70 -13.03 -42.14
CA ASN A 327 2.64 -14.17 -43.08
C ASN A 327 2.62 -13.74 -44.56
N ALA A 328 2.09 -12.56 -44.87
CA ALA A 328 2.07 -12.01 -46.22
C ALA A 328 3.39 -11.30 -46.59
N SER A 329 4.24 -11.00 -45.60
CA SER A 329 5.53 -10.31 -45.84
C SER A 329 6.57 -11.23 -46.47
N PRO A 330 7.13 -10.88 -47.62
CA PRO A 330 8.15 -11.70 -48.28
C PRO A 330 9.49 -11.73 -47.53
N THR A 331 9.73 -10.80 -46.64
CA THR A 331 10.98 -10.67 -45.86
C THR A 331 10.89 -11.37 -44.49
N PHE A 332 9.69 -11.69 -44.01
CA PHE A 332 9.52 -12.28 -42.70
C PHE A 332 10.15 -13.67 -42.53
N PRO A 333 10.13 -14.59 -43.53
CA PRO A 333 10.87 -15.85 -43.43
C PRO A 333 12.38 -15.66 -43.19
N ALA A 334 13.01 -14.69 -43.86
CA ALA A 334 14.44 -14.39 -43.65
C ALA A 334 14.71 -13.79 -42.26
N PHE A 335 13.78 -12.99 -41.72
CA PHE A 335 13.82 -12.53 -40.34
C PHE A 335 13.78 -13.70 -39.36
N VAL A 336 12.89 -14.68 -39.57
CA VAL A 336 12.78 -15.89 -38.73
C VAL A 336 14.08 -16.72 -38.81
N GLU A 337 14.70 -16.84 -39.99
CA GLU A 337 15.99 -17.51 -40.13
C GLU A 337 17.14 -16.84 -39.37
N SER A 338 17.07 -15.52 -39.18
CA SER A 338 18.09 -14.80 -38.40
C SER A 338 18.13 -15.22 -36.91
N PHE A 339 17.09 -15.85 -36.40
CA PHE A 339 17.03 -16.46 -35.07
C PHE A 339 17.38 -17.96 -35.05
N GLY A 340 17.91 -18.49 -36.13
CA GLY A 340 18.30 -19.90 -36.26
C GLY A 340 17.12 -20.86 -36.44
N LEU A 341 15.93 -20.34 -36.74
CA LEU A 341 14.75 -21.14 -37.05
C LEU A 341 14.65 -21.36 -38.58
N PRO A 342 14.10 -22.49 -39.04
CA PRO A 342 13.90 -22.67 -40.50
C PRO A 342 12.82 -21.71 -41.01
N ALA A 343 12.93 -21.24 -42.26
CA ALA A 343 11.95 -20.38 -42.93
C ALA A 343 10.52 -20.93 -42.84
N ALA A 344 10.35 -22.26 -42.81
CA ALA A 344 9.07 -22.94 -42.64
C ALA A 344 8.40 -22.68 -41.28
N ALA A 345 9.13 -22.17 -40.28
CA ALA A 345 8.57 -21.77 -38.97
C ALA A 345 7.92 -20.39 -39.01
N ALA A 346 8.06 -19.61 -40.11
CA ALA A 346 7.51 -18.26 -40.18
C ALA A 346 6.01 -18.16 -39.81
N PRO A 347 5.12 -19.05 -40.27
CA PRO A 347 3.71 -18.98 -39.83
C PRO A 347 3.50 -19.20 -38.33
N LEU A 348 4.27 -20.06 -37.70
CA LEU A 348 4.24 -20.24 -36.27
C LEU A 348 4.67 -18.98 -35.53
N VAL A 349 5.82 -18.41 -35.90
CA VAL A 349 6.37 -17.20 -35.31
C VAL A 349 5.41 -16.02 -35.51
N ALA A 350 4.82 -15.87 -36.70
CA ALA A 350 3.81 -14.84 -36.95
C ALA A 350 2.59 -14.94 -36.00
N ASN A 351 2.11 -16.17 -35.75
CA ASN A 351 1.01 -16.40 -34.79
C ASN A 351 1.45 -16.08 -33.36
N LEU A 352 2.67 -16.44 -32.94
CA LEU A 352 3.18 -16.11 -31.61
C LEU A 352 3.32 -14.59 -31.43
N PHE A 353 3.81 -13.87 -32.45
CA PHE A 353 3.84 -12.40 -32.42
C PHE A 353 2.43 -11.81 -32.30
N GLY A 354 1.47 -12.30 -33.08
CA GLY A 354 0.08 -11.89 -32.95
C GLY A 354 -0.44 -12.08 -31.54
N GLN A 355 -0.29 -13.27 -30.96
CA GLN A 355 -0.75 -13.59 -29.61
C GLN A 355 -0.10 -12.74 -28.53
N SER A 356 1.23 -12.51 -28.64
CA SER A 356 1.97 -11.75 -27.63
C SER A 356 1.69 -10.25 -27.71
N TYR A 357 1.49 -9.70 -28.94
CA TYR A 357 1.48 -8.25 -29.15
C TYR A 357 0.15 -7.71 -29.72
N GLY A 358 -0.91 -8.52 -29.73
CA GLY A 358 -2.21 -8.11 -30.27
C GLY A 358 -2.88 -6.98 -29.49
N GLN A 359 -2.63 -6.89 -28.18
CA GLN A 359 -3.15 -5.86 -27.28
C GLN A 359 -2.02 -5.31 -26.40
N THR A 360 -1.01 -4.73 -27.04
CA THR A 360 0.16 -4.18 -26.33
C THR A 360 0.52 -2.80 -26.83
N ARG A 361 1.17 -2.05 -25.96
CA ARG A 361 1.84 -0.79 -26.23
C ARG A 361 2.95 -0.56 -25.19
N GLU A 362 3.77 0.46 -25.39
CA GLU A 362 4.59 1.00 -24.31
C GLU A 362 3.72 1.69 -23.25
N ALA A 363 4.12 1.59 -21.99
CA ALA A 363 3.52 2.35 -20.90
C ALA A 363 3.80 3.85 -21.10
N ASN A 364 2.94 4.68 -20.54
CA ASN A 364 3.10 6.14 -20.55
C ASN A 364 2.84 6.71 -19.14
N GLU A 365 2.99 8.01 -19.00
CA GLU A 365 2.86 8.74 -17.73
C GLU A 365 1.51 8.63 -17.02
N ASN A 366 0.47 8.15 -17.72
CA ASN A 366 -0.86 7.93 -17.16
C ASN A 366 -1.08 6.49 -16.67
N ASP A 367 -0.14 5.58 -16.93
CA ASP A 367 -0.19 4.21 -16.46
C ASP A 367 0.51 4.09 -15.10
N LEU A 368 -0.14 3.47 -14.13
CA LEU A 368 0.44 3.25 -12.82
C LEU A 368 0.95 1.82 -12.70
N LEU A 369 2.25 1.67 -12.46
CA LEU A 369 2.85 0.36 -12.19
C LEU A 369 2.74 0.04 -10.70
N THR A 370 2.30 -1.17 -10.37
CA THR A 370 2.25 -1.60 -8.96
C THR A 370 3.66 -1.77 -8.39
N LEU A 371 3.85 -1.48 -7.11
CA LEU A 371 5.16 -1.60 -6.45
C LEU A 371 5.84 -2.97 -6.65
N PRO A 372 5.13 -4.11 -6.57
CA PRO A 372 5.73 -5.42 -6.83
C PRO A 372 6.27 -5.60 -8.26
N SER A 373 5.77 -4.85 -9.25
CA SER A 373 6.28 -4.92 -10.63
C SER A 373 7.77 -4.61 -10.72
N SER A 374 8.30 -3.79 -9.81
CA SER A 374 9.73 -3.44 -9.75
C SER A 374 10.65 -4.66 -9.63
N SER A 375 10.18 -5.75 -9.02
CA SER A 375 10.92 -7.01 -8.87
C SER A 375 10.70 -7.98 -10.04
N ILE A 376 9.74 -7.69 -10.91
CA ILE A 376 9.34 -8.53 -12.06
C ILE A 376 9.96 -8.01 -13.35
N ILE A 377 9.95 -6.69 -13.57
CA ILE A 377 10.50 -6.05 -14.76
C ILE A 377 11.94 -6.52 -15.01
N GLY A 378 12.20 -6.98 -16.23
CA GLY A 378 13.51 -7.49 -16.66
C GLY A 378 13.83 -8.93 -16.23
N THR A 379 12.94 -9.61 -15.50
CA THR A 379 13.10 -11.03 -15.18
C THR A 379 12.50 -11.93 -16.25
N VAL A 380 12.95 -13.18 -16.31
CA VAL A 380 12.43 -14.15 -17.28
C VAL A 380 11.18 -14.83 -16.74
N ASN A 381 10.07 -14.72 -17.46
CA ASN A 381 8.83 -15.44 -17.15
C ASN A 381 8.98 -16.92 -17.50
N THR A 382 9.05 -17.78 -16.50
CA THR A 382 9.27 -19.22 -16.65
C THR A 382 8.12 -19.95 -17.33
N ASP A 383 6.89 -19.49 -17.14
CA ASP A 383 5.69 -20.09 -17.76
C ASP A 383 5.64 -19.76 -19.26
N SER A 384 6.00 -18.52 -19.63
CA SER A 384 6.17 -18.12 -21.01
C SER A 384 7.27 -18.93 -21.69
N VAL A 385 8.41 -19.13 -21.03
CA VAL A 385 9.49 -20.01 -21.56
C VAL A 385 8.97 -21.42 -21.80
N ALA A 386 8.28 -22.01 -20.83
CA ALA A 386 7.74 -23.37 -20.97
C ALA A 386 6.73 -23.46 -22.13
N TYR A 387 5.85 -22.45 -22.26
CA TYR A 387 4.90 -22.34 -23.36
C TYR A 387 5.60 -22.28 -24.70
N LEU A 388 6.56 -21.37 -24.89
CA LEU A 388 7.29 -21.19 -26.15
C LEU A 388 8.13 -22.42 -26.52
N MET A 389 8.75 -23.07 -25.54
CA MET A 389 9.44 -24.35 -25.78
C MET A 389 8.44 -25.45 -26.24
N GLY A 390 7.24 -25.46 -25.68
CA GLY A 390 6.15 -26.34 -26.13
C GLY A 390 5.71 -26.09 -27.57
N GLN A 391 5.93 -24.86 -28.10
CA GLN A 391 5.71 -24.51 -29.50
C GLN A 391 6.91 -24.85 -30.40
N GLY A 392 8.02 -25.38 -29.85
CA GLY A 392 9.19 -25.83 -30.59
C GLY A 392 10.35 -24.84 -30.65
N LEU A 393 10.32 -23.75 -29.88
CA LEU A 393 11.46 -22.84 -29.76
C LEU A 393 12.54 -23.46 -28.86
N SER A 394 13.82 -23.13 -29.11
CA SER A 394 14.89 -23.48 -28.19
C SER A 394 14.73 -22.74 -26.84
N GLN A 395 15.26 -23.30 -25.76
CA GLN A 395 15.22 -22.67 -24.44
C GLN A 395 15.84 -21.26 -24.46
N GLU A 396 16.92 -21.07 -25.19
CA GLU A 396 17.59 -19.76 -25.30
C GLU A 396 16.67 -18.74 -25.96
N LEU A 397 16.07 -19.08 -27.10
CA LEU A 397 15.18 -18.20 -27.84
C LEU A 397 13.87 -17.95 -27.05
N ALA A 398 13.31 -18.98 -26.44
CA ALA A 398 12.14 -18.84 -25.56
C ALA A 398 12.43 -17.86 -24.40
N GLY A 399 13.63 -17.96 -23.79
CA GLY A 399 14.06 -17.03 -22.74
C GLY A 399 14.17 -15.59 -23.23
N GLN A 400 14.70 -15.35 -24.44
CA GLN A 400 14.81 -14.01 -25.01
C GLN A 400 13.45 -13.35 -25.26
N PHE A 401 12.40 -14.13 -25.57
CA PHE A 401 11.03 -13.63 -25.78
C PHE A 401 10.16 -13.67 -24.54
N SER A 402 10.73 -13.99 -23.38
CA SER A 402 10.00 -14.12 -22.12
C SER A 402 10.48 -13.15 -21.02
N VAL A 403 11.10 -12.02 -21.40
CA VAL A 403 11.58 -11.03 -20.41
C VAL A 403 10.47 -10.03 -20.11
N GLU A 404 9.97 -10.07 -18.90
CA GLU A 404 8.85 -9.25 -18.39
C GLU A 404 9.07 -7.75 -18.61
N GLY A 405 8.10 -7.08 -19.18
CA GLY A 405 8.12 -5.64 -19.47
C GLY A 405 9.05 -5.22 -20.61
N ILE A 406 9.73 -6.16 -21.28
CA ILE A 406 10.66 -5.90 -22.38
C ILE A 406 10.20 -6.66 -23.63
N SER A 407 10.49 -7.95 -23.73
CA SER A 407 10.09 -8.81 -24.85
C SER A 407 8.82 -9.63 -24.53
N PHE A 408 8.41 -9.67 -23.28
CA PHE A 408 7.15 -10.21 -22.83
C PHE A 408 6.36 -9.09 -22.13
N PRO A 409 5.21 -8.68 -22.64
CA PRO A 409 4.44 -7.58 -22.06
C PRO A 409 4.09 -7.87 -20.61
N LEU A 410 4.25 -6.87 -19.72
CA LEU A 410 3.74 -6.97 -18.35
C LEU A 410 2.25 -7.30 -18.40
N SER A 411 1.87 -8.30 -17.63
CA SER A 411 0.46 -8.67 -17.51
C SER A 411 -0.31 -7.62 -16.73
N ASP A 412 -1.61 -7.58 -16.98
CA ASP A 412 -2.61 -6.72 -16.41
C ASP A 412 -2.42 -6.45 -14.90
N LYS A 413 -2.28 -7.49 -14.11
CA LYS A 413 -2.07 -7.40 -12.64
C LYS A 413 -0.91 -6.51 -12.16
N TRP A 414 -0.03 -6.08 -13.05
CA TRP A 414 1.11 -5.21 -12.73
C TRP A 414 0.92 -3.76 -13.13
N VAL A 415 -0.17 -3.46 -13.84
CA VAL A 415 -0.40 -2.15 -14.46
C VAL A 415 -1.85 -1.74 -14.21
N LEU A 416 -2.06 -0.56 -13.66
CA LEU A 416 -3.38 0.03 -13.50
C LEU A 416 -3.58 1.06 -14.61
N LEU A 417 -4.43 0.74 -15.57
CA LEU A 417 -4.73 1.58 -16.73
C LEU A 417 -5.59 2.80 -16.37
N PRO A 418 -5.58 3.89 -17.17
CA PRO A 418 -6.39 5.09 -16.90
C PRO A 418 -7.89 4.83 -16.75
N SER A 419 -8.46 3.86 -17.47
CA SER A 419 -9.88 3.48 -17.34
C SER A 419 -10.18 2.89 -15.96
N GLU A 420 -9.30 2.06 -15.44
CA GLU A 420 -9.43 1.41 -14.13
C GLU A 420 -9.19 2.40 -12.99
N GLN A 421 -8.25 3.32 -13.18
CA GLN A 421 -8.06 4.45 -12.26
C GLN A 421 -9.33 5.30 -12.13
N LEU A 422 -10.06 5.50 -13.24
CA LEU A 422 -11.34 6.20 -13.24
C LEU A 422 -12.41 5.44 -12.47
N GLU A 423 -12.51 4.12 -12.65
CA GLU A 423 -13.46 3.28 -11.90
C GLU A 423 -13.22 3.36 -10.38
N ILE A 424 -11.94 3.38 -9.97
CA ILE A 424 -11.56 3.56 -8.55
C ILE A 424 -11.97 4.95 -8.06
N THR A 425 -11.68 5.99 -8.85
CA THR A 425 -12.01 7.38 -8.50
C THR A 425 -13.49 7.55 -8.29
N ASP A 426 -14.30 7.08 -9.26
CA ASP A 426 -15.77 7.16 -9.21
C ASP A 426 -16.33 6.44 -7.95
N ALA A 427 -15.76 5.28 -7.61
CA ALA A 427 -16.17 4.53 -6.43
C ALA A 427 -15.80 5.26 -5.13
N VAL A 428 -14.57 5.76 -5.01
CA VAL A 428 -14.09 6.51 -3.82
C VAL A 428 -14.89 7.78 -3.62
N GLU A 429 -15.18 8.54 -4.68
CA GLU A 429 -16.03 9.74 -4.61
C GLU A 429 -17.44 9.39 -4.11
N ALA A 430 -18.05 8.32 -4.65
CA ALA A 430 -19.37 7.88 -4.22
C ALA A 430 -19.37 7.43 -2.74
N TYR A 431 -18.37 6.67 -2.30
CA TYR A 431 -18.26 6.25 -0.91
C TYR A 431 -18.09 7.44 0.03
N ASN A 432 -17.25 8.42 -0.33
CA ASN A 432 -16.99 9.59 0.49
C ASN A 432 -18.25 10.44 0.68
N LEU A 433 -19.05 10.63 -0.37
CA LEU A 433 -20.35 11.31 -0.24
C LEU A 433 -21.29 10.60 0.75
N ILE A 434 -21.31 9.26 0.75
CA ILE A 434 -22.12 8.46 1.67
C ILE A 434 -21.62 8.63 3.11
N VAL A 435 -20.30 8.48 3.32
CA VAL A 435 -19.68 8.62 4.65
C VAL A 435 -19.92 10.00 5.25
N GLU A 436 -19.72 11.07 4.47
CA GLU A 436 -19.93 12.46 4.89
C GLU A 436 -21.40 12.71 5.28
N ALA A 437 -22.34 12.26 4.44
CA ALA A 437 -23.76 12.39 4.71
C ALA A 437 -24.17 11.68 6.01
N VAL A 438 -23.65 10.48 6.23
CA VAL A 438 -23.91 9.70 7.43
C VAL A 438 -23.28 10.36 8.67
N ALA A 439 -22.02 10.80 8.59
CA ALA A 439 -21.34 11.50 9.68
C ALA A 439 -22.12 12.73 10.12
N VAL A 440 -22.52 13.57 9.17
CA VAL A 440 -23.35 14.76 9.44
C VAL A 440 -24.71 14.39 10.06
N SER A 441 -25.41 13.40 9.50
CA SER A 441 -26.74 13.01 9.97
C SER A 441 -26.76 12.44 11.39
N LYS A 442 -25.63 11.83 11.82
CA LYS A 442 -25.46 11.21 13.13
C LYS A 442 -24.70 12.08 14.13
N GLY A 443 -24.13 13.21 13.68
CA GLY A 443 -23.29 14.08 14.51
C GLY A 443 -21.95 13.42 14.91
N LEU A 444 -21.42 12.56 14.07
CA LEU A 444 -20.13 11.88 14.28
C LEU A 444 -18.97 12.76 13.81
N ALA A 445 -17.81 12.60 14.44
CA ALA A 445 -16.58 13.21 13.96
C ALA A 445 -16.15 12.58 12.62
N LEU A 446 -15.85 13.42 11.62
CA LEU A 446 -15.35 12.98 10.33
C LEU A 446 -13.83 13.15 10.26
N ILE A 447 -13.12 12.08 9.99
CA ILE A 447 -11.68 12.05 9.78
C ILE A 447 -11.46 12.09 8.26
N ASP A 448 -10.94 13.20 7.75
CA ASP A 448 -10.72 13.41 6.32
C ASP A 448 -9.40 12.76 5.84
N LEU A 449 -9.38 11.43 5.73
CA LEU A 449 -8.22 10.70 5.21
C LEU A 449 -7.93 11.04 3.74
N ASN A 450 -8.96 11.39 2.96
CA ASN A 450 -8.81 11.79 1.56
C ASN A 450 -8.01 13.09 1.45
N GLY A 451 -8.42 14.12 2.19
CA GLY A 451 -7.72 15.40 2.22
C GLY A 451 -6.31 15.28 2.83
N ILE A 452 -6.14 14.45 3.86
CA ILE A 452 -4.83 14.20 4.48
C ILE A 452 -3.87 13.56 3.48
N LEU A 453 -4.27 12.50 2.77
CA LEU A 453 -3.40 11.84 1.78
C LEU A 453 -3.10 12.77 0.61
N SER A 454 -4.08 13.51 0.11
CA SER A 454 -3.88 14.52 -0.94
C SER A 454 -2.85 15.57 -0.51
N GLN A 455 -2.86 16.02 0.74
CA GLN A 455 -1.84 16.93 1.24
C GLN A 455 -0.47 16.26 1.32
N VAL A 456 -0.37 15.03 1.84
CA VAL A 456 0.90 14.27 1.93
C VAL A 456 1.51 14.09 0.54
N SER A 457 0.70 13.78 -0.47
CA SER A 457 1.17 13.52 -1.84
C SER A 457 1.59 14.77 -2.62
N THR A 458 1.09 15.95 -2.24
CA THR A 458 1.34 17.20 -2.99
C THR A 458 2.32 18.14 -2.29
N THR A 459 1.98 18.61 -1.08
CA THR A 459 2.76 19.61 -0.35
C THR A 459 3.52 19.05 0.84
N GLY A 460 3.23 17.81 1.21
CA GLY A 460 3.68 17.22 2.46
C GLY A 460 2.92 17.73 3.68
N ILE A 461 3.10 17.05 4.80
CA ILE A 461 2.58 17.44 6.12
C ILE A 461 3.72 17.56 7.11
N VAL A 462 3.78 18.71 7.80
CA VAL A 462 4.72 18.88 8.93
C VAL A 462 4.11 18.26 10.17
N PHE A 463 4.86 17.35 10.79
CA PHE A 463 4.53 16.75 12.07
C PHE A 463 5.74 16.86 13.01
N ASP A 464 5.65 17.76 13.99
CA ASP A 464 6.77 18.25 14.79
C ASP A 464 7.94 18.74 13.88
N ASP A 465 9.12 18.15 14.00
CA ASP A 465 10.33 18.52 13.22
C ASP A 465 10.47 17.72 11.90
N PHE A 466 9.46 16.93 11.52
CA PHE A 466 9.50 16.06 10.34
C PHE A 466 8.49 16.52 9.28
N THR A 467 8.90 16.47 8.02
CA THR A 467 7.98 16.63 6.89
C THR A 467 7.67 15.27 6.30
N PHE A 468 6.40 14.94 6.16
CA PHE A 468 5.92 13.70 5.56
C PHE A 468 5.52 13.92 4.12
N ASP A 469 5.93 13.00 3.26
CA ASP A 469 5.50 12.87 1.88
C ASP A 469 5.24 11.40 1.51
N THR A 470 4.93 11.13 0.23
CA THR A 470 4.67 9.78 -0.27
C THR A 470 5.94 9.04 -0.72
N GLY A 471 7.13 9.56 -0.46
CA GLY A 471 8.38 8.88 -0.80
C GLY A 471 8.51 7.54 -0.07
N LEU A 472 8.59 6.43 -0.83
CA LEU A 472 8.81 5.11 -0.24
C LEU A 472 10.14 5.11 0.55
N VAL A 473 10.14 4.61 1.77
CA VAL A 473 11.28 4.57 2.72
C VAL A 473 11.64 5.94 3.31
N THR A 474 11.66 7.00 2.55
CA THR A 474 12.20 8.32 2.96
C THR A 474 11.14 9.32 3.38
N GLY A 475 9.91 9.19 2.86
CA GLY A 475 8.81 10.12 3.11
C GLY A 475 8.22 10.08 4.52
N GLY A 476 8.53 9.05 5.29
CA GLY A 476 8.19 8.94 6.71
C GLY A 476 6.74 8.56 7.02
N ALA A 477 5.80 8.76 6.11
CA ALA A 477 4.38 8.44 6.29
C ALA A 477 4.08 6.96 6.04
N PHE A 478 4.59 6.40 4.94
CA PHE A 478 4.26 5.06 4.47
C PHE A 478 5.35 4.04 4.76
N SER A 479 4.92 2.85 5.08
CA SER A 479 5.78 1.70 5.36
C SER A 479 6.34 1.08 4.07
N LEU A 480 7.19 0.08 4.24
CA LEU A 480 7.93 -0.57 3.15
C LEU A 480 7.03 -1.30 2.13
N ASP A 481 5.76 -1.53 2.43
CA ASP A 481 4.79 -2.12 1.50
C ASP A 481 4.14 -1.07 0.56
N GLY A 482 4.37 0.22 0.82
CA GLY A 482 3.86 1.32 0.02
C GLY A 482 2.37 1.61 0.18
N ILE A 483 1.68 0.93 1.10
CA ILE A 483 0.23 1.07 1.34
C ILE A 483 -0.03 1.53 2.77
N HIS A 484 0.53 0.81 3.75
CA HIS A 484 0.26 1.04 5.16
C HIS A 484 1.17 2.11 5.75
N LEU A 485 0.77 2.64 6.89
CA LEU A 485 1.52 3.70 7.55
C LEU A 485 2.71 3.13 8.35
N THR A 486 3.76 3.92 8.50
CA THR A 486 4.80 3.68 9.52
C THR A 486 4.21 3.91 10.92
N ALA A 487 4.89 3.52 11.99
CA ALA A 487 4.46 3.86 13.34
C ALA A 487 4.30 5.38 13.52
N ARG A 488 5.19 6.17 12.91
CA ARG A 488 5.12 7.64 12.93
C ARG A 488 3.93 8.16 12.12
N GLY A 489 3.61 7.54 10.98
CA GLY A 489 2.40 7.82 10.20
C GLY A 489 1.12 7.51 10.98
N TYR A 490 1.08 6.41 11.73
CA TYR A 490 -0.02 6.09 12.64
C TYR A 490 -0.18 7.10 13.78
N ALA A 491 0.92 7.66 14.29
CA ALA A 491 0.87 8.72 15.27
C ALA A 491 0.29 10.01 14.70
N LEU A 492 0.64 10.37 13.45
CA LEU A 492 0.00 11.48 12.73
C LEU A 492 -1.50 11.23 12.54
N MET A 493 -1.89 10.03 12.10
CA MET A 493 -3.29 9.65 11.95
C MET A 493 -4.05 9.79 13.27
N ALA A 494 -3.46 9.32 14.39
CA ALA A 494 -4.09 9.49 15.71
C ALA A 494 -4.32 10.98 16.06
N ASN A 495 -3.35 11.85 15.75
CA ASN A 495 -3.52 13.29 15.98
C ASN A 495 -4.63 13.88 15.10
N LYS A 496 -4.76 13.44 13.84
CA LYS A 496 -5.86 13.86 12.96
C LYS A 496 -7.23 13.40 13.47
N VAL A 497 -7.30 12.23 14.08
CA VAL A 497 -8.51 11.78 14.78
C VAL A 497 -8.83 12.69 15.98
N LEU A 498 -7.81 13.08 16.78
CA LEU A 498 -8.00 14.01 17.89
C LEU A 498 -8.46 15.40 17.42
N GLU A 499 -7.93 15.91 16.30
CA GLU A 499 -8.39 17.16 15.67
C GLU A 499 -9.89 17.09 15.33
N ALA A 500 -10.34 15.99 14.72
CA ALA A 500 -11.74 15.79 14.35
C ALA A 500 -12.65 15.66 15.59
N ILE A 501 -12.18 14.98 16.63
CA ILE A 501 -12.89 14.83 17.92
C ILE A 501 -13.01 16.18 18.61
N ASP A 502 -11.93 16.96 18.69
CA ASP A 502 -11.93 18.30 19.30
C ASP A 502 -12.95 19.22 18.61
N ALA A 503 -12.96 19.21 17.28
CA ALA A 503 -13.87 20.02 16.48
C ALA A 503 -15.34 19.63 16.67
N THR A 504 -15.64 18.34 16.84
CA THR A 504 -17.02 17.84 16.89
C THR A 504 -17.60 17.87 18.30
N TYR A 505 -16.80 17.50 19.30
CA TYR A 505 -17.28 17.26 20.67
C TYR A 505 -16.84 18.31 21.69
N GLY A 506 -16.04 19.28 21.26
CA GLY A 506 -15.54 20.37 22.11
C GLY A 506 -14.49 19.92 23.13
N SER A 507 -13.81 18.82 22.88
CA SER A 507 -12.57 18.48 23.59
C SER A 507 -11.43 19.40 23.17
N ASN A 508 -10.27 19.27 23.81
CA ASN A 508 -9.14 20.16 23.52
C ASN A 508 -7.79 19.43 23.55
N PHE A 509 -7.74 18.19 23.08
CA PHE A 509 -6.50 17.39 23.03
C PHE A 509 -5.36 18.13 22.34
N VAL A 510 -5.64 18.73 21.18
CA VAL A 510 -4.63 19.48 20.40
C VAL A 510 -4.21 20.74 21.15
N ALA A 511 -5.15 21.57 21.59
CA ALA A 511 -4.86 22.83 22.27
C ALA A 511 -4.14 22.63 23.61
N SER A 512 -4.41 21.53 24.31
CA SER A 512 -3.76 21.16 25.57
C SER A 512 -2.40 20.46 25.40
N GLY A 513 -1.98 20.21 24.14
CA GLY A 513 -0.72 19.52 23.84
C GLY A 513 -0.73 18.01 24.13
N ASN A 514 -1.94 17.43 24.36
CA ASN A 514 -2.12 16.01 24.61
C ASN A 514 -2.29 15.24 23.30
N VAL A 515 -1.26 15.27 22.47
CA VAL A 515 -1.14 14.61 21.17
C VAL A 515 0.09 13.71 21.14
N ALA A 516 0.17 12.81 20.16
CA ALA A 516 1.38 12.03 19.90
C ALA A 516 2.50 12.94 19.37
N LYS A 517 3.76 12.57 19.65
CA LYS A 517 4.95 13.30 19.20
C LYS A 517 5.72 12.46 18.18
N ALA A 518 6.04 13.02 17.03
CA ALA A 518 6.68 12.30 15.93
C ALA A 518 7.97 11.58 16.32
N GLY A 519 8.78 12.19 17.18
CA GLY A 519 10.06 11.64 17.63
C GLY A 519 9.95 10.39 18.52
N GLU A 520 8.75 10.07 19.04
CA GLU A 520 8.49 8.89 19.88
C GLU A 520 8.20 7.62 19.07
N PHE A 521 8.03 7.75 17.74
CA PHE A 521 7.61 6.65 16.86
C PHE A 521 8.66 6.39 15.77
N PRO A 522 9.03 5.13 15.53
CA PRO A 522 9.94 4.78 14.45
C PRO A 522 9.26 4.87 13.07
N THR A 523 10.08 5.00 12.01
CA THR A 523 9.62 4.84 10.62
C THR A 523 9.95 3.45 10.07
N ASN A 524 10.95 2.79 10.63
CA ASN A 524 11.37 1.44 10.24
C ASN A 524 11.65 0.60 11.48
N TYR A 525 11.32 -0.67 11.41
CA TYR A 525 11.61 -1.64 12.47
C TYR A 525 12.91 -2.39 12.17
N SER A 526 13.76 -2.50 13.20
CA SER A 526 15.03 -3.22 13.08
C SER A 526 14.82 -4.68 12.66
N PRO A 527 15.66 -5.24 11.77
CA PRO A 527 15.65 -6.68 11.48
C PRO A 527 15.98 -7.54 12.70
N MET A 528 16.60 -6.95 13.75
CA MET A 528 16.92 -7.65 15.01
C MET A 528 15.78 -7.60 16.03
N LEU A 529 14.65 -6.98 15.73
CA LEU A 529 13.48 -6.97 16.58
C LEU A 529 12.81 -8.36 16.53
N GLN A 530 12.82 -9.07 17.67
CA GLN A 530 12.27 -10.42 17.82
C GLN A 530 11.02 -10.43 18.70
#